data_d0807febdef3c2e3d8bde12bfdd28a47
#
_entry.id   d0807febdef3c2e3d8bde12bfdd28a47
#
_cell.length_a   1.000
_cell.length_b   1.000
_cell.length_c   1.000
_cell.angle_alpha   90.00
_cell.angle_beta   90.00
_cell.angle_gamma   90.00
#
_symmetry.space_group_name_H-M   'P 1'
#
loop_
_entity.id
_entity.type
_entity.pdbx_description
1 polymer ?
#
loop_
_entity_poly.entity_id
_entity_poly.type
_entity_poly.pdbx_seq_one_letter_code
_entity_poly.pdbx_strand_id
1 'polypeptide(L)'
;MYLDLKDKVAIITGGASGIGRATALRYAQEGVNVVINYHSREGEAQALIEAIQSYGVEALMIQGDTTSKNDMEHLVQETIKHFGEFHIFVNNAGIQSDVPSHTMSIETFDKVIDVNLRGTFIGCQLALRHFMENKYKGTIINISSVHEIIPWPHYAHYCASKGGVKLLTQSLALEYARVQIRVNNIAPGSINTPINAENFKTEQDKKDADLFVPMGYVAEPEEIASVAAFLASKESKYITGQTIVADGGLSLYPSHRNFEHDALLDEFTDEINVKPK
;
A
#
# COMPACT_ATOMS: atom_id res chain seq x y z
N MET A 1 -17.18 -10.25 1.10
CA MET A 1 -16.93 -10.00 2.55
C MET A 1 -16.16 -11.17 3.12
N TYR A 2 -15.06 -10.88 3.79
CA TYR A 2 -14.22 -11.88 4.47
C TYR A 2 -14.63 -11.98 5.93
N LEU A 3 -15.51 -12.94 6.25
CA LEU A 3 -16.10 -13.07 7.60
C LEU A 3 -15.06 -13.25 8.73
N ASP A 4 -13.87 -13.74 8.40
CA ASP A 4 -12.77 -13.93 9.35
C ASP A 4 -12.01 -12.63 9.69
N LEU A 5 -12.29 -11.55 8.98
CA LEU A 5 -11.77 -10.21 9.28
C LEU A 5 -12.65 -9.46 10.28
N LYS A 6 -13.90 -9.85 10.44
CA LYS A 6 -14.83 -9.19 11.35
C LYS A 6 -14.24 -9.13 12.77
N ASP A 7 -14.38 -7.98 13.43
CA ASP A 7 -13.90 -7.66 14.78
C ASP A 7 -12.36 -7.69 14.93
N LYS A 8 -11.60 -7.84 13.83
CA LYS A 8 -10.14 -7.66 13.84
C LYS A 8 -9.80 -6.19 13.97
N VAL A 9 -8.55 -5.92 14.38
CA VAL A 9 -8.00 -4.56 14.46
C VAL A 9 -6.84 -4.44 13.50
N ALA A 10 -6.85 -3.39 12.67
CA ALA A 10 -5.79 -3.10 11.72
C ALA A 10 -5.18 -1.72 11.96
N ILE A 11 -3.86 -1.63 11.90
CA ILE A 11 -3.10 -0.37 11.88
C ILE A 11 -2.68 -0.11 10.43
N ILE A 12 -2.89 1.13 9.94
CA ILE A 12 -2.52 1.56 8.58
C ILE A 12 -1.72 2.85 8.66
N THR A 13 -0.45 2.82 8.26
CA THR A 13 0.37 4.04 8.19
C THR A 13 0.08 4.84 6.93
N GLY A 14 0.11 6.18 7.04
CA GLY A 14 -0.28 7.05 5.92
C GLY A 14 -1.73 6.83 5.48
N GLY A 15 -2.62 6.50 6.44
CA GLY A 15 -3.99 6.08 6.18
C GLY A 15 -4.94 7.19 5.71
N ALA A 16 -4.57 8.46 5.81
CA ALA A 16 -5.48 9.58 5.53
C ALA A 16 -5.78 9.80 4.04
N SER A 17 -4.99 9.25 3.12
CA SER A 17 -5.15 9.50 1.68
C SER A 17 -4.77 8.30 0.81
N GLY A 18 -5.12 8.35 -0.49
CA GLY A 18 -4.71 7.38 -1.51
C GLY A 18 -5.03 5.93 -1.13
N ILE A 19 -4.07 5.04 -1.36
CA ILE A 19 -4.20 3.59 -1.09
C ILE A 19 -4.50 3.31 0.39
N GLY A 20 -3.86 4.05 1.31
CA GLY A 20 -4.09 3.88 2.75
C GLY A 20 -5.54 4.17 3.14
N ARG A 21 -6.12 5.26 2.61
CA ARG A 21 -7.53 5.62 2.81
C ARG A 21 -8.48 4.56 2.25
N ALA A 22 -8.23 4.13 1.02
CA ALA A 22 -9.06 3.10 0.38
C ALA A 22 -8.98 1.77 1.15
N THR A 23 -7.78 1.38 1.62
CA THR A 23 -7.58 0.19 2.46
C THR A 23 -8.34 0.30 3.79
N ALA A 24 -8.32 1.48 4.43
CA ALA A 24 -9.06 1.72 5.67
C ALA A 24 -10.57 1.55 5.48
N LEU A 25 -11.13 2.15 4.42
CA LEU A 25 -12.55 2.00 4.08
C LEU A 25 -12.90 0.55 3.73
N ARG A 26 -12.08 -0.12 2.95
CA ARG A 26 -12.30 -1.53 2.61
C ARG A 26 -12.28 -2.41 3.85
N TYR A 27 -11.36 -2.19 4.77
CA TYR A 27 -11.33 -2.94 6.02
C TYR A 27 -12.57 -2.69 6.89
N ALA A 28 -13.03 -1.44 6.97
CA ALA A 28 -14.29 -1.12 7.63
C ALA A 28 -15.50 -1.88 7.03
N GLN A 29 -15.57 -1.97 5.70
CA GLN A 29 -16.60 -2.76 5.00
C GLN A 29 -16.54 -4.26 5.32
N GLU A 30 -15.34 -4.77 5.66
CA GLU A 30 -15.14 -6.17 6.09
C GLU A 30 -15.40 -6.36 7.60
N GLY A 31 -15.77 -5.29 8.34
CA GLY A 31 -16.02 -5.33 9.77
C GLY A 31 -14.77 -5.25 10.64
N VAL A 32 -13.67 -4.72 10.11
CA VAL A 32 -12.40 -4.51 10.83
C VAL A 32 -12.43 -3.15 11.52
N ASN A 33 -12.04 -3.10 12.79
CA ASN A 33 -11.73 -1.86 13.50
C ASN A 33 -10.41 -1.27 12.99
N VAL A 34 -10.34 0.01 12.73
CA VAL A 34 -9.24 0.61 11.98
C VAL A 34 -8.54 1.70 12.77
N VAL A 35 -7.23 1.63 12.84
CA VAL A 35 -6.36 2.71 13.32
C VAL A 35 -5.58 3.27 12.15
N ILE A 36 -5.74 4.56 11.86
CA ILE A 36 -4.93 5.23 10.86
C ILE A 36 -3.86 6.09 11.50
N ASN A 37 -2.65 6.01 11.00
CA ASN A 37 -1.63 7.01 11.26
C ASN A 37 -1.65 8.05 10.14
N TYR A 38 -1.48 9.31 10.50
CA TYR A 38 -1.31 10.43 9.57
C TYR A 38 -0.18 11.35 10.05
N HIS A 39 0.46 12.06 9.12
CA HIS A 39 1.52 13.01 9.45
C HIS A 39 1.01 14.45 9.50
N SER A 40 0.36 14.94 8.44
CA SER A 40 -0.02 16.35 8.28
C SER A 40 -1.46 16.60 7.77
N ARG A 41 -2.21 15.56 7.45
CA ARG A 41 -3.54 15.64 6.82
C ARG A 41 -4.66 15.39 7.85
N GLU A 42 -4.70 16.19 8.91
CA GLU A 42 -5.64 15.98 10.02
C GLU A 42 -7.10 16.06 9.59
N GLY A 43 -7.49 17.05 8.79
CA GLY A 43 -8.87 17.18 8.31
C GLY A 43 -9.31 16.01 7.43
N GLU A 44 -8.42 15.48 6.58
CA GLU A 44 -8.71 14.30 5.76
C GLU A 44 -8.82 13.05 6.65
N ALA A 45 -7.97 12.94 7.69
CA ALA A 45 -8.01 11.85 8.65
C ALA A 45 -9.33 11.86 9.45
N GLN A 46 -9.76 13.02 9.93
CA GLN A 46 -11.01 13.17 10.67
C GLN A 46 -12.23 12.78 9.83
N ALA A 47 -12.32 13.28 8.60
CA ALA A 47 -13.40 12.91 7.67
C ALA A 47 -13.42 11.41 7.36
N LEU A 48 -12.24 10.77 7.30
CA LEU A 48 -12.13 9.34 7.09
C LEU A 48 -12.65 8.55 8.30
N ILE A 49 -12.33 8.97 9.53
CA ILE A 49 -12.84 8.32 10.75
C ILE A 49 -14.38 8.29 10.75
N GLU A 50 -15.01 9.41 10.42
CA GLU A 50 -16.48 9.50 10.34
C GLU A 50 -17.04 8.52 9.29
N ALA A 51 -16.39 8.45 8.12
CA ALA A 51 -16.76 7.51 7.07
C ALA A 51 -16.60 6.04 7.49
N ILE A 52 -15.52 5.68 8.19
CA ILE A 52 -15.26 4.34 8.71
C ILE A 52 -16.34 3.96 9.74
N GLN A 53 -16.64 4.85 10.68
CA GLN A 53 -17.62 4.60 11.74
C GLN A 53 -19.03 4.38 11.18
N SER A 54 -19.36 4.93 10.00
CA SER A 54 -20.65 4.69 9.35
C SER A 54 -20.89 3.23 8.94
N TYR A 55 -19.80 2.40 8.87
CA TYR A 55 -19.89 0.95 8.67
C TYR A 55 -20.14 0.15 9.98
N GLY A 56 -20.26 0.84 11.13
CA GLY A 56 -20.53 0.19 12.43
C GLY A 56 -19.30 -0.42 13.09
N VAL A 57 -18.10 0.01 12.70
CA VAL A 57 -16.82 -0.38 13.31
C VAL A 57 -16.22 0.80 14.07
N GLU A 58 -15.29 0.51 14.98
CA GLU A 58 -14.55 1.55 15.68
C GLU A 58 -13.33 2.01 14.86
N ALA A 59 -12.95 3.28 15.03
CA ALA A 59 -11.80 3.85 14.36
C ALA A 59 -11.06 4.87 15.22
N LEU A 60 -9.74 4.89 15.09
CA LEU A 60 -8.86 5.90 15.69
C LEU A 60 -7.98 6.55 14.62
N MET A 61 -7.64 7.81 14.83
CA MET A 61 -6.58 8.48 14.09
C MET A 61 -5.48 8.93 15.04
N ILE A 62 -4.22 8.67 14.69
CA ILE A 62 -3.06 9.01 15.54
C ILE A 62 -2.02 9.71 14.66
N GLN A 63 -1.68 10.94 15.04
CA GLN A 63 -0.63 11.69 14.37
C GLN A 63 0.75 11.11 14.70
N GLY A 64 1.63 11.03 13.71
CA GLY A 64 3.01 10.58 13.94
C GLY A 64 3.80 10.47 12.65
N ASP A 65 5.11 10.69 12.77
CA ASP A 65 6.07 10.48 11.69
C ASP A 65 6.55 9.03 11.70
N THR A 66 6.37 8.32 10.58
CA THR A 66 6.80 6.92 10.46
C THR A 66 8.32 6.72 10.55
N THR A 67 9.10 7.78 10.38
CA THR A 67 10.56 7.75 10.58
C THR A 67 10.96 7.88 12.05
N SER A 68 10.05 8.36 12.91
CA SER A 68 10.24 8.47 14.35
C SER A 68 9.83 7.19 15.07
N LYS A 69 10.80 6.50 15.66
CA LYS A 69 10.51 5.30 16.46
C LYS A 69 9.54 5.61 17.61
N ASN A 70 9.68 6.76 18.26
CA ASN A 70 8.84 7.16 19.39
C ASN A 70 7.37 7.36 18.95
N ASP A 71 7.13 8.00 17.80
CA ASP A 71 5.79 8.21 17.27
C ASP A 71 5.14 6.88 16.88
N MET A 72 5.92 5.97 16.29
CA MET A 72 5.44 4.65 15.93
C MET A 72 5.18 3.76 17.15
N GLU A 73 5.97 3.85 18.20
CA GLU A 73 5.70 3.20 19.48
C GLU A 73 4.44 3.78 20.13
N HIS A 74 4.24 5.10 20.08
CA HIS A 74 3.01 5.75 20.56
C HIS A 74 1.78 5.27 19.77
N LEU A 75 1.85 5.16 18.45
CA LEU A 75 0.79 4.61 17.61
C LEU A 75 0.36 3.21 18.10
N VAL A 76 1.31 2.32 18.31
CA VAL A 76 1.04 0.95 18.78
C VAL A 76 0.48 0.96 20.21
N GLN A 77 1.03 1.77 21.12
CA GLN A 77 0.58 1.88 22.51
C GLN A 77 -0.86 2.37 22.60
N GLU A 78 -1.22 3.45 21.89
CA GLU A 78 -2.60 3.95 21.88
C GLU A 78 -3.58 2.96 21.23
N THR A 79 -3.13 2.22 20.21
CA THR A 79 -3.93 1.13 19.62
C THR A 79 -4.22 0.04 20.66
N ILE A 80 -3.20 -0.44 21.38
CA ILE A 80 -3.35 -1.49 22.40
C ILE A 80 -4.19 -0.98 23.58
N LYS A 81 -3.99 0.24 24.00
CA LYS A 81 -4.76 0.87 25.08
C LYS A 81 -6.26 0.95 24.75
N HIS A 82 -6.62 1.19 23.49
CA HIS A 82 -8.01 1.33 23.08
C HIS A 82 -8.67 -0.02 22.76
N PHE A 83 -8.00 -0.87 21.97
CA PHE A 83 -8.55 -2.13 21.45
C PHE A 83 -8.06 -3.39 22.20
N GLY A 84 -7.04 -3.27 23.05
CA GLY A 84 -6.39 -4.41 23.71
C GLY A 84 -5.36 -5.13 22.82
N GLU A 85 -5.58 -5.16 21.52
CA GLU A 85 -4.76 -5.91 20.55
C GLU A 85 -4.86 -5.33 19.13
N PHE A 86 -4.01 -5.81 18.23
CA PHE A 86 -4.19 -5.67 16.79
C PHE A 86 -3.70 -6.92 16.04
N HIS A 87 -4.19 -7.13 14.82
CA HIS A 87 -4.01 -8.37 14.06
C HIS A 87 -3.35 -8.13 12.70
N ILE A 88 -3.51 -6.94 12.16
CA ILE A 88 -3.06 -6.55 10.82
C ILE A 88 -2.27 -5.26 10.94
N PHE A 89 -1.11 -5.21 10.29
CA PHE A 89 -0.31 -3.99 10.17
C PHE A 89 -0.02 -3.70 8.70
N VAL A 90 -0.49 -2.56 8.20
CA VAL A 90 -0.27 -2.12 6.83
C VAL A 90 0.73 -0.97 6.82
N ASN A 91 1.94 -1.24 6.34
CA ASN A 91 2.93 -0.22 6.06
C ASN A 91 2.64 0.40 4.69
N ASN A 92 1.90 1.52 4.68
CA ASN A 92 1.50 2.19 3.46
C ASN A 92 2.18 3.56 3.28
N ALA A 93 2.63 4.22 4.35
CA ALA A 93 3.30 5.51 4.24
C ALA A 93 4.47 5.46 3.26
N GLY A 94 4.54 6.43 2.37
CA GLY A 94 5.60 6.51 1.37
C GLY A 94 5.64 7.86 0.67
N ILE A 95 6.82 8.20 0.16
CA ILE A 95 7.08 9.42 -0.62
C ILE A 95 7.93 9.11 -1.84
N GLN A 96 7.87 10.00 -2.81
CA GLN A 96 8.73 10.00 -3.99
C GLN A 96 9.08 11.44 -4.40
N SER A 97 10.10 11.60 -5.20
CA SER A 97 10.45 12.88 -5.83
C SER A 97 11.19 12.65 -7.14
N ASP A 98 10.91 13.48 -8.14
CA ASP A 98 11.62 13.47 -9.42
C ASP A 98 12.89 14.30 -9.29
N VAL A 99 14.07 13.64 -9.22
CA VAL A 99 15.36 14.31 -9.13
C VAL A 99 16.41 13.53 -9.91
N PRO A 100 17.08 14.12 -10.91
CA PRO A 100 18.18 13.47 -11.61
C PRO A 100 19.28 13.03 -10.65
N SER A 101 19.77 11.80 -10.79
CA SER A 101 20.69 11.19 -9.82
C SER A 101 21.99 11.95 -9.60
N HIS A 102 22.50 12.65 -10.64
CA HIS A 102 23.76 13.43 -10.53
C HIS A 102 23.60 14.77 -9.79
N THR A 103 22.37 15.24 -9.58
CA THR A 103 22.07 16.47 -8.82
C THR A 103 21.33 16.17 -7.51
N MET A 104 20.97 14.92 -7.27
CA MET A 104 20.25 14.51 -6.06
C MET A 104 21.14 14.71 -4.83
N SER A 105 20.68 15.49 -3.85
CA SER A 105 21.39 15.62 -2.59
C SER A 105 21.26 14.35 -1.74
N ILE A 106 22.22 14.11 -0.85
CA ILE A 106 22.18 12.97 0.07
C ILE A 106 20.94 13.08 0.99
N GLU A 107 20.57 14.28 1.42
CA GLU A 107 19.40 14.52 2.26
C GLU A 107 18.09 14.13 1.54
N THR A 108 18.01 14.39 0.22
CA THR A 108 16.86 13.96 -0.60
C THR A 108 16.80 12.45 -0.71
N PHE A 109 17.95 11.81 -0.94
CA PHE A 109 18.07 10.36 -0.97
C PHE A 109 17.65 9.76 0.38
N ASP A 110 18.27 10.21 1.45
CA ASP A 110 18.04 9.69 2.81
C ASP A 110 16.57 9.85 3.24
N LYS A 111 15.94 10.99 2.94
CA LYS A 111 14.54 11.22 3.25
C LYS A 111 13.61 10.16 2.66
N VAL A 112 13.84 9.74 1.41
CA VAL A 112 13.03 8.71 0.76
C VAL A 112 13.34 7.32 1.36
N ILE A 113 14.60 7.02 1.62
CA ILE A 113 14.99 5.78 2.31
C ILE A 113 14.40 5.71 3.72
N ASP A 114 14.47 6.80 4.47
CA ASP A 114 13.97 6.85 5.84
C ASP A 114 12.45 6.60 5.90
N VAL A 115 11.67 7.26 5.05
CA VAL A 115 10.22 7.07 5.05
C VAL A 115 9.85 5.68 4.50
N ASN A 116 10.34 5.33 3.30
CA ASN A 116 9.83 4.17 2.57
C ASN A 116 10.39 2.84 3.08
N LEU A 117 11.66 2.80 3.50
CA LEU A 117 12.32 1.56 3.92
C LEU A 117 12.49 1.48 5.44
N ARG A 118 13.13 2.48 6.06
CA ARG A 118 13.36 2.47 7.51
C ARG A 118 12.04 2.57 8.28
N GLY A 119 11.09 3.43 7.84
CA GLY A 119 9.76 3.53 8.43
C GLY A 119 8.97 2.23 8.32
N THR A 120 9.02 1.57 7.15
CA THR A 120 8.45 0.22 6.96
C THR A 120 9.08 -0.81 7.92
N PHE A 121 10.40 -0.78 8.09
CA PHE A 121 11.07 -1.68 9.05
C PHE A 121 10.62 -1.43 10.48
N ILE A 122 10.49 -0.16 10.92
CA ILE A 122 10.00 0.19 12.26
C ILE A 122 8.59 -0.37 12.46
N GLY A 123 7.67 -0.18 11.50
CA GLY A 123 6.31 -0.73 11.57
C GLY A 123 6.31 -2.26 11.64
N CYS A 124 7.08 -2.93 10.79
CA CYS A 124 7.25 -4.38 10.83
C CYS A 124 7.77 -4.86 12.20
N GLN A 125 8.82 -4.21 12.74
CA GLN A 125 9.41 -4.58 14.02
C GLN A 125 8.42 -4.47 15.17
N LEU A 126 7.64 -3.40 15.23
CA LEU A 126 6.63 -3.19 16.28
C LEU A 126 5.49 -4.20 16.17
N ALA A 127 5.02 -4.48 14.95
CA ALA A 127 4.00 -5.49 14.72
C ALA A 127 4.48 -6.89 15.11
N LEU A 128 5.68 -7.27 14.68
CA LEU A 128 6.29 -8.57 15.02
C LEU A 128 6.47 -8.73 16.53
N ARG A 129 6.94 -7.68 17.21
CA ARG A 129 7.09 -7.70 18.66
C ARG A 129 5.75 -7.97 19.35
N HIS A 130 4.70 -7.24 18.97
CA HIS A 130 3.34 -7.44 19.52
C HIS A 130 2.84 -8.87 19.26
N PHE A 131 2.97 -9.38 18.03
CA PHE A 131 2.50 -10.72 17.67
C PHE A 131 3.26 -11.82 18.42
N MET A 132 4.57 -11.68 18.58
CA MET A 132 5.41 -12.66 19.31
C MET A 132 5.11 -12.68 20.79
N GLU A 133 5.01 -11.52 21.43
CA GLU A 133 4.74 -11.39 22.87
C GLU A 133 3.37 -11.97 23.25
N ASN A 134 2.37 -11.74 22.37
CA ASN A 134 0.99 -12.20 22.61
C ASN A 134 0.63 -13.52 21.91
N LYS A 135 1.58 -14.14 21.20
CA LYS A 135 1.40 -15.39 20.46
C LYS A 135 0.29 -15.32 19.39
N TYR A 136 0.16 -14.17 18.74
CA TYR A 136 -0.81 -13.95 17.66
C TYR A 136 -0.27 -14.38 16.30
N LYS A 137 -1.16 -14.94 15.47
CA LYS A 137 -0.90 -15.20 14.05
C LYS A 137 -1.24 -13.95 13.24
N GLY A 138 -0.37 -12.94 13.32
CA GLY A 138 -0.61 -11.66 12.70
C GLY A 138 -0.30 -11.63 11.20
N THR A 139 -0.73 -10.56 10.56
CA THR A 139 -0.44 -10.30 9.14
C THR A 139 0.15 -8.91 8.97
N ILE A 140 1.28 -8.83 8.28
CA ILE A 140 1.93 -7.59 7.87
C ILE A 140 1.82 -7.47 6.35
N ILE A 141 1.37 -6.31 5.88
CA ILE A 141 1.24 -5.99 4.46
C ILE A 141 2.03 -4.70 4.20
N ASN A 142 3.01 -4.77 3.31
CA ASN A 142 3.80 -3.62 2.92
C ASN A 142 3.35 -3.13 1.54
N ILE A 143 3.09 -1.83 1.40
CA ILE A 143 2.81 -1.23 0.10
C ILE A 143 4.13 -0.84 -0.55
N SER A 144 4.55 -1.65 -1.50
CA SER A 144 5.74 -1.45 -2.31
C SER A 144 5.42 -0.66 -3.60
N SER A 145 5.92 -1.10 -4.74
CA SER A 145 5.67 -0.56 -6.08
C SER A 145 6.18 -1.54 -7.13
N VAL A 146 5.68 -1.46 -8.36
CA VAL A 146 6.34 -2.12 -9.51
C VAL A 146 7.81 -1.71 -9.66
N HIS A 147 8.20 -0.56 -9.09
CA HIS A 147 9.59 -0.10 -9.07
C HIS A 147 10.50 -0.86 -8.09
N GLU A 148 10.02 -1.90 -7.44
CA GLU A 148 10.86 -2.94 -6.84
C GLU A 148 11.39 -3.96 -7.88
N ILE A 149 10.84 -3.92 -9.12
CA ILE A 149 11.14 -4.83 -10.23
C ILE A 149 11.69 -4.06 -11.42
N ILE A 150 11.00 -2.98 -11.85
CA ILE A 150 11.36 -2.17 -13.00
C ILE A 150 11.97 -0.83 -12.56
N PRO A 151 13.08 -0.40 -13.20
CA PRO A 151 13.71 0.88 -12.86
C PRO A 151 12.87 2.07 -13.33
N TRP A 152 13.10 3.23 -12.70
CA TRP A 152 12.48 4.49 -13.10
C TRP A 152 13.54 5.60 -13.14
N PRO A 153 13.77 6.23 -14.29
CA PRO A 153 14.71 7.36 -14.39
C PRO A 153 14.34 8.47 -13.40
N HIS A 154 15.34 9.12 -12.79
CA HIS A 154 15.22 10.18 -11.77
C HIS A 154 14.70 9.72 -10.40
N TYR A 155 14.33 8.45 -10.23
CA TYR A 155 13.76 7.90 -9.00
C TYR A 155 14.67 6.82 -8.37
N ALA A 156 15.99 6.95 -8.50
CA ALA A 156 16.95 5.94 -7.99
C ALA A 156 16.74 5.64 -6.49
N HIS A 157 16.54 6.66 -5.66
CA HIS A 157 16.25 6.52 -4.23
C HIS A 157 14.93 5.77 -3.98
N TYR A 158 13.90 6.06 -4.75
CA TYR A 158 12.60 5.39 -4.66
C TYR A 158 12.70 3.91 -5.05
N CYS A 159 13.29 3.61 -6.20
CA CYS A 159 13.52 2.23 -6.64
C CYS A 159 14.37 1.44 -5.64
N ALA A 160 15.45 2.04 -5.11
CA ALA A 160 16.27 1.43 -4.07
C ALA A 160 15.45 1.14 -2.80
N SER A 161 14.62 2.08 -2.35
CA SER A 161 13.75 1.90 -1.19
C SER A 161 12.76 0.75 -1.38
N LYS A 162 12.11 0.67 -2.55
CA LYS A 162 11.08 -0.35 -2.84
C LYS A 162 11.70 -1.74 -3.09
N GLY A 163 12.86 -1.81 -3.73
CA GLY A 163 13.66 -3.04 -3.80
C GLY A 163 14.10 -3.53 -2.41
N GLY A 164 14.46 -2.60 -1.52
CA GLY A 164 14.75 -2.88 -0.11
C GLY A 164 13.54 -3.43 0.64
N VAL A 165 12.36 -2.84 0.46
CA VAL A 165 11.09 -3.32 1.06
C VAL A 165 10.77 -4.74 0.60
N LYS A 166 11.01 -5.08 -0.67
CA LYS A 166 10.82 -6.44 -1.18
C LYS A 166 11.65 -7.46 -0.41
N LEU A 167 12.96 -7.26 -0.35
CA LEU A 167 13.85 -8.21 0.34
C LEU A 167 13.64 -8.20 1.85
N LEU A 168 13.31 -7.06 2.45
CA LEU A 168 12.90 -6.98 3.85
C LEU A 168 11.68 -7.87 4.12
N THR A 169 10.66 -7.78 3.30
CA THR A 169 9.45 -8.61 3.39
C THR A 169 9.79 -10.10 3.31
N GLN A 170 10.61 -10.51 2.35
CA GLN A 170 10.99 -11.91 2.17
C GLN A 170 11.80 -12.43 3.36
N SER A 171 12.74 -11.65 3.88
CA SER A 171 13.54 -11.99 5.04
C SER A 171 12.69 -12.20 6.28
N LEU A 172 11.79 -11.24 6.60
CA LEU A 172 10.90 -11.36 7.75
C LEU A 172 9.88 -12.50 7.58
N ALA A 173 9.39 -12.73 6.37
CA ALA A 173 8.49 -13.84 6.10
C ALA A 173 9.14 -15.19 6.41
N LEU A 174 10.41 -15.39 5.99
CA LEU A 174 11.15 -16.64 6.29
C LEU A 174 11.40 -16.79 7.79
N GLU A 175 11.78 -15.70 8.47
CA GLU A 175 12.10 -15.71 9.90
C GLU A 175 10.90 -16.10 10.76
N TYR A 176 9.69 -15.59 10.43
CA TYR A 176 8.49 -15.75 11.24
C TYR A 176 7.47 -16.77 10.69
N ALA A 177 7.75 -17.47 9.60
CA ALA A 177 6.83 -18.44 8.98
C ALA A 177 6.40 -19.56 9.95
N ARG A 178 7.33 -20.08 10.77
CA ARG A 178 7.04 -21.20 11.70
C ARG A 178 6.04 -20.83 12.80
N VAL A 179 5.95 -19.55 13.15
CA VAL A 179 4.96 -19.04 14.11
C VAL A 179 3.70 -18.53 13.42
N GLN A 180 3.59 -18.73 12.10
CA GLN A 180 2.44 -18.40 11.28
C GLN A 180 2.12 -16.89 11.23
N ILE A 181 3.11 -16.04 11.41
CA ILE A 181 3.03 -14.62 11.08
C ILE A 181 3.34 -14.50 9.58
N ARG A 182 2.46 -13.84 8.84
CA ARG A 182 2.60 -13.66 7.40
C ARG A 182 3.07 -12.23 7.10
N VAL A 183 4.05 -12.11 6.21
CA VAL A 183 4.55 -10.80 5.74
C VAL A 183 4.56 -10.83 4.22
N ASN A 184 3.77 -9.94 3.59
CA ASN A 184 3.65 -9.88 2.13
C ASN A 184 3.72 -8.43 1.63
N ASN A 185 4.05 -8.28 0.36
CA ASN A 185 4.01 -7.00 -0.35
C ASN A 185 2.82 -6.94 -1.30
N ILE A 186 2.34 -5.72 -1.54
CA ILE A 186 1.60 -5.36 -2.74
C ILE A 186 2.51 -4.42 -3.53
N ALA A 187 2.66 -4.66 -4.83
CA ALA A 187 3.38 -3.78 -5.76
C ALA A 187 2.37 -3.14 -6.73
N PRO A 188 1.83 -1.96 -6.39
CA PRO A 188 0.95 -1.23 -7.28
C PRO A 188 1.70 -0.72 -8.51
N GLY A 189 0.98 -0.64 -9.64
CA GLY A 189 1.40 0.09 -10.82
C GLY A 189 1.04 1.58 -10.75
N SER A 190 0.48 2.09 -11.84
CA SER A 190 -0.02 3.46 -11.92
C SER A 190 -1.37 3.57 -11.23
N ILE A 191 -1.45 4.31 -10.12
CA ILE A 191 -2.65 4.46 -9.30
C ILE A 191 -2.99 5.94 -9.16
N ASN A 192 -4.27 6.28 -9.29
CA ASN A 192 -4.80 7.64 -9.13
C ASN A 192 -4.77 8.06 -7.65
N THR A 193 -3.65 8.61 -7.20
CA THR A 193 -3.40 8.98 -5.82
C THR A 193 -2.73 10.34 -5.72
N PRO A 194 -2.80 11.04 -4.57
CA PRO A 194 -2.12 12.32 -4.38
C PRO A 194 -0.60 12.28 -4.60
N ILE A 195 0.06 11.13 -4.41
CA ILE A 195 1.50 10.99 -4.67
C ILE A 195 1.82 11.06 -6.17
N ASN A 196 0.85 10.71 -7.02
CA ASN A 196 0.96 10.73 -8.48
C ASN A 196 0.26 11.93 -9.12
N ALA A 197 -0.31 12.87 -8.34
CA ALA A 197 -1.07 13.99 -8.86
C ALA A 197 -0.31 14.83 -9.89
N GLU A 198 1.02 14.96 -9.72
CA GLU A 198 1.89 15.65 -10.67
C GLU A 198 1.93 14.99 -12.06
N ASN A 199 1.70 13.68 -12.13
CA ASN A 199 1.71 12.89 -13.37
C ASN A 199 0.35 12.91 -14.09
N PHE A 200 -0.71 13.48 -13.46
CA PHE A 200 -2.09 13.47 -13.97
C PHE A 200 -2.73 14.86 -13.96
N LYS A 201 -1.94 15.91 -14.22
CA LYS A 201 -2.39 17.32 -14.15
C LYS A 201 -3.41 17.68 -15.22
N THR A 202 -3.27 17.11 -16.40
CA THR A 202 -4.13 17.39 -17.54
C THR A 202 -4.83 16.11 -18.01
N GLU A 203 -5.94 16.27 -18.71
CA GLU A 203 -6.63 15.16 -19.40
C GLU A 203 -5.70 14.41 -20.38
N GLN A 204 -4.73 15.12 -20.98
CA GLN A 204 -3.76 14.49 -21.87
C GLN A 204 -2.76 13.65 -21.08
N ASP A 205 -2.23 14.16 -19.95
CA ASP A 205 -1.33 13.39 -19.09
C ASP A 205 -1.99 12.09 -18.63
N LYS A 206 -3.28 12.14 -18.28
CA LYS A 206 -4.04 10.96 -17.87
C LYS A 206 -4.18 9.97 -19.03
N LYS A 207 -4.55 10.42 -20.21
CA LYS A 207 -4.63 9.56 -21.40
C LYS A 207 -3.28 8.92 -21.75
N ASP A 208 -2.21 9.70 -21.68
CA ASP A 208 -0.86 9.19 -21.92
C ASP A 208 -0.46 8.13 -20.86
N ALA A 209 -0.82 8.35 -19.60
CA ALA A 209 -0.61 7.37 -18.54
C ALA A 209 -1.43 6.08 -18.76
N ASP A 210 -2.69 6.20 -19.19
CA ASP A 210 -3.55 5.06 -19.53
C ASP A 210 -2.94 4.19 -20.64
N LEU A 211 -2.31 4.82 -21.64
CA LEU A 211 -1.62 4.11 -22.73
C LEU A 211 -0.45 3.25 -22.28
N PHE A 212 0.22 3.62 -21.18
CA PHE A 212 1.33 2.80 -20.63
C PHE A 212 0.85 1.57 -19.88
N VAL A 213 -0.42 1.53 -19.45
CA VAL A 213 -0.99 0.39 -18.75
C VAL A 213 -1.62 -0.56 -19.77
N PRO A 214 -1.20 -1.83 -19.87
CA PRO A 214 -1.80 -2.78 -20.80
C PRO A 214 -3.31 -2.96 -20.68
N MET A 215 -3.88 -2.83 -19.49
CA MET A 215 -5.33 -2.83 -19.28
C MET A 215 -6.03 -1.55 -19.76
N GLY A 216 -5.28 -0.52 -20.19
CA GLY A 216 -5.80 0.69 -20.82
C GLY A 216 -6.31 1.77 -19.85
N TYR A 217 -6.07 1.64 -18.56
CA TYR A 217 -6.46 2.66 -17.57
C TYR A 217 -5.53 2.70 -16.36
N VAL A 218 -5.42 3.87 -15.75
CA VAL A 218 -4.79 4.08 -14.44
C VAL A 218 -5.78 3.65 -13.37
N ALA A 219 -5.37 2.72 -12.50
CA ALA A 219 -6.27 2.13 -11.50
C ALA A 219 -6.62 3.11 -10.36
N GLU A 220 -7.77 2.86 -9.72
CA GLU A 220 -8.16 3.57 -8.51
C GLU A 220 -7.62 2.86 -7.25
N PRO A 221 -7.42 3.58 -6.14
CA PRO A 221 -6.89 3.02 -4.88
C PRO A 221 -7.67 1.82 -4.34
N GLU A 222 -8.96 1.73 -4.64
CA GLU A 222 -9.88 0.66 -4.22
C GLU A 222 -9.48 -0.72 -4.79
N GLU A 223 -8.83 -0.74 -5.95
CA GLU A 223 -8.33 -1.98 -6.55
C GLU A 223 -7.17 -2.56 -5.74
N ILE A 224 -6.31 -1.69 -5.22
CA ILE A 224 -5.21 -2.09 -4.32
C ILE A 224 -5.74 -2.48 -2.94
N ALA A 225 -6.74 -1.76 -2.44
CA ALA A 225 -7.41 -2.08 -1.17
C ALA A 225 -8.06 -3.47 -1.19
N SER A 226 -8.55 -3.92 -2.35
CA SER A 226 -9.10 -5.26 -2.54
C SER A 226 -8.04 -6.35 -2.37
N VAL A 227 -6.84 -6.13 -2.88
CA VAL A 227 -5.68 -7.02 -2.68
C VAL A 227 -5.24 -7.03 -1.21
N ALA A 228 -5.25 -5.86 -0.55
CA ALA A 228 -4.92 -5.76 0.87
C ALA A 228 -5.91 -6.56 1.75
N ALA A 229 -7.22 -6.49 1.45
CA ALA A 229 -8.24 -7.27 2.16
C ALA A 229 -8.06 -8.78 1.94
N PHE A 230 -7.75 -9.23 0.72
CA PHE A 230 -7.42 -10.62 0.43
C PHE A 230 -6.20 -11.09 1.23
N LEU A 231 -5.10 -10.32 1.21
CA LEU A 231 -3.89 -10.68 1.95
C LEU A 231 -4.07 -10.66 3.47
N ALA A 232 -5.01 -9.88 4.00
CA ALA A 232 -5.36 -9.89 5.40
C ALA A 232 -6.17 -11.14 5.80
N SER A 233 -6.98 -11.67 4.90
CA SER A 233 -7.92 -12.77 5.16
C SER A 233 -7.26 -14.15 5.26
N LYS A 234 -8.04 -15.13 5.75
CA LYS A 234 -7.63 -16.55 5.78
C LYS A 234 -7.53 -17.18 4.40
N GLU A 235 -8.11 -16.59 3.36
CA GLU A 235 -7.99 -17.10 2.00
C GLU A 235 -6.53 -17.06 1.51
N SER A 236 -5.73 -16.14 2.03
CA SER A 236 -4.29 -16.04 1.78
C SER A 236 -3.40 -16.74 2.82
N LYS A 237 -3.94 -17.62 3.64
CA LYS A 237 -3.22 -18.26 4.78
C LYS A 237 -1.94 -19.01 4.41
N TYR A 238 -1.78 -19.42 3.15
CA TYR A 238 -0.58 -20.11 2.67
C TYR A 238 0.34 -19.19 1.84
N ILE A 239 0.08 -17.87 1.87
CA ILE A 239 0.85 -16.85 1.16
C ILE A 239 1.67 -16.06 2.20
N THR A 240 3.00 -16.17 2.11
CA THR A 240 3.96 -15.35 2.87
C THR A 240 5.24 -15.13 2.05
N GLY A 241 5.89 -13.98 2.21
CA GLY A 241 7.09 -13.60 1.48
C GLY A 241 6.84 -13.25 0.00
N GLN A 242 5.57 -13.09 -0.41
CA GLN A 242 5.22 -12.82 -1.80
C GLN A 242 4.96 -11.34 -2.03
N THR A 243 5.26 -10.90 -3.25
CA THR A 243 4.76 -9.65 -3.80
C THR A 243 3.60 -9.94 -4.73
N ILE A 244 2.43 -9.40 -4.43
CA ILE A 244 1.31 -9.38 -5.38
C ILE A 244 1.46 -8.12 -6.23
N VAL A 245 1.80 -8.30 -7.50
CA VAL A 245 1.86 -7.21 -8.46
C VAL A 245 0.43 -6.90 -8.92
N ALA A 246 -0.01 -5.65 -8.72
CA ALA A 246 -1.33 -5.15 -9.09
C ALA A 246 -1.15 -3.88 -9.93
N ASP A 247 -0.88 -4.05 -11.22
CA ASP A 247 -0.36 -3.00 -12.08
C ASP A 247 -1.00 -2.93 -13.48
N GLY A 248 -2.07 -3.67 -13.72
CA GLY A 248 -2.69 -3.74 -15.05
C GLY A 248 -1.78 -4.24 -16.15
N GLY A 249 -0.70 -4.96 -15.81
CA GLY A 249 0.31 -5.47 -16.74
C GLY A 249 1.46 -4.48 -17.02
N LEU A 250 1.54 -3.36 -16.33
CA LEU A 250 2.56 -2.31 -16.56
C LEU A 250 4.01 -2.84 -16.46
N SER A 251 4.28 -3.77 -15.55
CA SER A 251 5.61 -4.37 -15.40
C SER A 251 5.91 -5.49 -16.39
N LEU A 252 4.91 -5.96 -17.15
CA LEU A 252 5.10 -6.92 -18.22
C LEU A 252 5.64 -6.17 -19.44
N TYR A 253 6.79 -6.54 -19.87
CA TYR A 253 7.66 -5.79 -20.75
C TYR A 253 6.98 -5.22 -22.03
N PRO A 254 6.95 -3.90 -22.24
CA PRO A 254 6.17 -3.27 -23.32
C PRO A 254 6.81 -3.37 -24.72
N SER A 255 8.06 -3.86 -24.87
CA SER A 255 8.75 -3.86 -26.17
C SER A 255 8.10 -4.75 -27.24
N HIS A 256 7.23 -5.64 -26.82
CA HIS A 256 6.44 -6.50 -27.71
C HIS A 256 4.97 -6.11 -27.77
N ARG A 257 4.58 -4.99 -27.15
CA ARG A 257 3.24 -4.45 -27.30
C ARG A 257 3.11 -3.88 -28.72
N ASN A 258 2.38 -4.57 -29.56
CA ASN A 258 1.97 -4.04 -30.85
C ASN A 258 0.90 -2.98 -30.60
N PHE A 259 1.27 -1.70 -30.69
CA PHE A 259 0.31 -0.58 -30.66
C PHE A 259 -0.48 -0.46 -31.97
N GLU A 260 -0.11 -1.26 -33.00
CA GLU A 260 -0.83 -1.34 -34.24
C GLU A 260 -2.02 -2.32 -34.05
N HIS A 261 -3.20 -1.78 -34.09
CA HIS A 261 -4.52 -2.37 -34.21
C HIS A 261 -4.56 -3.90 -34.29
N ASP A 262 -4.84 -4.55 -33.20
CA ASP A 262 -5.43 -5.88 -33.25
C ASP A 262 -6.93 -5.67 -33.49
N ALA A 263 -7.37 -5.73 -34.76
CA ALA A 263 -8.74 -5.47 -35.17
C ALA A 263 -9.76 -6.33 -34.41
N LEU A 264 -9.35 -7.50 -33.91
CA LEU A 264 -10.18 -8.36 -33.06
C LEU A 264 -10.38 -7.78 -31.67
N LEU A 265 -9.38 -7.06 -31.12
CA LEU A 265 -9.48 -6.41 -29.81
C LEU A 265 -10.27 -5.12 -29.90
N ASP A 266 -10.17 -4.38 -31.02
CA ASP A 266 -10.94 -3.16 -31.23
C ASP A 266 -12.45 -3.47 -31.33
N GLU A 267 -12.85 -4.52 -32.08
CA GLU A 267 -14.24 -5.00 -32.12
C GLU A 267 -14.71 -5.43 -30.73
N PHE A 268 -13.88 -6.13 -29.95
CA PHE A 268 -14.23 -6.62 -28.63
C PHE A 268 -14.37 -5.49 -27.58
N THR A 269 -13.52 -4.46 -27.66
CA THR A 269 -13.59 -3.30 -26.74
C THR A 269 -14.77 -2.38 -27.06
N ASP A 270 -15.16 -2.25 -28.32
CA ASP A 270 -16.37 -1.52 -28.73
C ASP A 270 -17.65 -2.22 -28.27
N GLU A 271 -17.70 -3.55 -28.27
CA GLU A 271 -18.85 -4.34 -27.80
C GLU A 271 -18.99 -4.34 -26.27
N ILE A 272 -17.89 -4.36 -25.49
CA ILE A 272 -17.92 -4.42 -24.03
C ILE A 272 -18.22 -3.05 -23.40
N ASN A 273 -18.12 -1.95 -24.16
CA ASN A 273 -18.42 -0.59 -23.68
C ASN A 273 -17.64 -0.27 -22.39
N VAL A 274 -16.36 -0.55 -22.35
CA VAL A 274 -15.48 -0.25 -21.21
C VAL A 274 -15.20 1.24 -21.17
N LYS A 275 -16.24 2.04 -20.93
CA LYS A 275 -16.09 3.36 -20.35
C LYS A 275 -16.22 3.19 -18.85
N PRO A 276 -15.24 3.57 -18.06
CA PRO A 276 -15.42 3.63 -16.62
C PRO A 276 -16.58 4.57 -16.34
N LYS A 277 -17.54 4.08 -15.56
CA LYS A 277 -18.63 4.90 -15.00
C LYS A 277 -18.06 5.82 -13.94
#